data_ead3fedb8fd29c1260e9bba5f491538a
#
_entry.id   ead3fedb8fd29c1260e9bba5f491538a
#
_cell.length_a   1.000
_cell.length_b   1.000
_cell.length_c   1.000
_cell.angle_alpha   90.00
_cell.angle_beta   90.00
_cell.angle_gamma   90.00
#
_symmetry.space_group_name_H-M   'P 1'
#
loop_
_entity.id
_entity.type
_entity.pdbx_description
1 polymer ?
#
loop_
_entity_poly.entity_id
_entity_poly.type
_entity_poly.pdbx_seq_one_letter_code
_entity_poly.pdbx_strand_id
1 'polypeptide(L)'
;MKVLLNDGRPSPRDLARAGLTPAIVKRVASVRERLIEEGVYFKMVFAGATGCMTVTTASYPNNIWRFPYFHSAFENIGAVVAGLESGARALQRTRRLRTPHKVIGFAGDGGSFDIGLQALSGLWERNQDSLVVTYDNEAYMNTGKQRCSSTPWGANTTTAPVGSMVKGKQTNAKDIISIALAHNIPYVATASPDDAE
;
A
#
# COMPACT_ATOMS: atom_id res chain seq x y z
N MET A 1 -8.19 0.18 13.58
CA MET A 1 -6.81 0.62 13.27
C MET A 1 -6.35 1.82 14.09
N LYS A 2 -7.19 2.81 14.45
CA LYS A 2 -6.87 3.87 15.41
C LYS A 2 -6.32 3.34 16.75
N VAL A 3 -6.68 2.13 17.07
CA VAL A 3 -6.38 1.38 18.29
C VAL A 3 -4.95 0.83 18.33
N LEU A 4 -4.35 0.52 17.18
CA LEU A 4 -3.03 -0.12 17.10
C LEU A 4 -1.87 0.88 17.18
N LEU A 5 -2.13 2.17 17.08
CA LEU A 5 -1.12 3.22 17.00
C LEU A 5 -1.10 4.14 18.23
N ASN A 6 -1.97 3.91 19.20
CA ASN A 6 -1.91 4.63 20.49
C ASN A 6 -0.84 4.00 21.38
N ASP A 7 -0.11 4.82 22.13
CA ASP A 7 0.86 4.38 23.15
C ASP A 7 0.19 3.61 24.30
N GLY A 8 -1.13 3.56 24.32
CA GLY A 8 -1.94 2.72 25.19
C GLY A 8 -2.31 1.39 24.51
N ARG A 9 -2.29 0.30 25.26
CA ARG A 9 -2.83 -0.98 24.79
C ARG A 9 -4.30 -0.79 24.43
N PRO A 10 -4.73 -1.25 23.25
CA PRO A 10 -6.14 -1.17 22.86
C PRO A 10 -7.01 -1.95 23.84
N SER A 11 -8.15 -1.39 24.19
CA SER A 11 -9.11 -2.12 25.01
C SER A 11 -9.70 -3.31 24.25
N PRO A 12 -10.14 -4.38 24.90
CA PRO A 12 -10.83 -5.49 24.24
C PRO A 12 -12.06 -5.06 23.40
N ARG A 13 -12.73 -3.96 23.81
CA ARG A 13 -13.85 -3.37 23.07
C ARG A 13 -13.42 -2.69 21.77
N ASP A 14 -12.26 -2.04 21.79
CA ASP A 14 -11.72 -1.40 20.60
C ASP A 14 -11.28 -2.45 19.57
N LEU A 15 -10.71 -3.56 20.03
CA LEU A 15 -10.31 -4.69 19.20
C LEU A 15 -11.53 -5.37 18.53
N ALA A 16 -12.57 -5.60 19.29
CA ALA A 16 -13.81 -6.18 18.79
C ALA A 16 -14.48 -5.27 17.73
N ARG A 17 -14.48 -3.95 17.95
CA ARG A 17 -15.00 -2.97 16.97
C ARG A 17 -14.18 -2.94 15.67
N ALA A 18 -12.90 -3.21 15.74
CA ALA A 18 -12.01 -3.25 14.58
C ALA A 18 -12.02 -4.61 13.86
N GLY A 19 -12.78 -5.60 14.35
CA GLY A 19 -12.81 -6.95 13.81
C GLY A 19 -11.50 -7.73 13.98
N LEU A 20 -10.61 -7.26 14.89
CA LEU A 20 -9.28 -7.85 15.07
C LEU A 20 -9.31 -8.95 16.14
N THR A 21 -8.77 -10.10 15.80
CA THR A 21 -8.59 -11.18 16.77
C THR A 21 -7.43 -10.87 17.74
N PRO A 22 -7.47 -11.41 18.97
CA PRO A 22 -6.36 -11.26 19.94
C PRO A 22 -5.01 -11.73 19.39
N ALA A 23 -4.99 -12.74 18.53
CA ALA A 23 -3.79 -13.26 17.88
C ALA A 23 -3.17 -12.22 16.93
N ILE A 24 -3.97 -11.61 16.05
CA ILE A 24 -3.52 -10.55 15.14
C ILE A 24 -2.94 -9.37 15.93
N VAL A 25 -3.62 -8.96 17.00
CA VAL A 25 -3.16 -7.84 17.82
C VAL A 25 -1.82 -8.14 18.49
N LYS A 26 -1.67 -9.35 19.06
CA LYS A 26 -0.41 -9.79 19.66
C LYS A 26 0.73 -9.79 18.63
N ARG A 27 0.47 -10.27 17.42
CA ARG A 27 1.47 -10.31 16.34
C ARG A 27 1.88 -8.92 15.87
N VAL A 28 0.91 -8.01 15.67
CA VAL A 28 1.21 -6.62 15.32
C VAL A 28 2.02 -5.93 16.41
N ALA A 29 1.70 -6.17 17.70
CA ALA A 29 2.46 -5.64 18.81
C ALA A 29 3.90 -6.15 18.82
N SER A 30 4.14 -7.44 18.60
CA SER A 30 5.49 -8.01 18.57
C SER A 30 6.32 -7.49 17.40
N VAL A 31 5.73 -7.31 16.21
CA VAL A 31 6.41 -6.69 15.06
C VAL A 31 6.77 -5.22 15.37
N ARG A 32 5.84 -4.47 15.98
CA ARG A 32 6.09 -3.08 16.39
C ARG A 32 7.26 -3.00 17.38
N GLU A 33 7.28 -3.85 18.39
CA GLU A 33 8.37 -3.90 19.40
C GLU A 33 9.72 -4.15 18.73
N ARG A 34 9.82 -5.15 17.86
CA ARG A 34 11.05 -5.42 17.10
C ARG A 34 11.50 -4.23 16.25
N LEU A 35 10.58 -3.57 15.54
CA LEU A 35 10.91 -2.40 14.74
C LEU A 35 11.41 -1.24 15.59
N ILE A 36 10.88 -1.07 16.80
CA ILE A 36 11.36 -0.08 17.78
C ILE A 36 12.78 -0.42 18.25
N GLU A 37 13.02 -1.67 18.64
CA GLU A 37 14.33 -2.16 19.08
C GLU A 37 15.40 -1.99 17.99
N GLU A 38 15.06 -2.30 16.74
CA GLU A 38 15.93 -2.11 15.59
C GLU A 38 16.07 -0.63 15.16
N GLY A 39 15.35 0.28 15.83
CA GLY A 39 15.35 1.71 15.50
C GLY A 39 14.75 2.06 14.15
N VAL A 40 14.08 1.11 13.49
CA VAL A 40 13.47 1.27 12.16
C VAL A 40 12.15 2.01 12.25
N TYR A 41 11.37 1.76 13.31
CA TYR A 41 10.01 2.28 13.48
C TYR A 41 9.90 3.81 13.40
N PHE A 42 10.89 4.54 13.94
CA PHE A 42 10.92 6.01 13.94
C PHE A 42 11.61 6.63 12.70
N LYS A 43 12.08 5.78 11.77
CA LYS A 43 12.83 6.21 10.59
C LYS A 43 12.06 6.00 9.29
N MET A 44 10.75 5.78 9.38
CA MET A 44 9.90 5.55 8.22
C MET A 44 9.12 6.80 7.84
N VAL A 45 8.99 7.01 6.53
CA VAL A 45 8.08 7.99 5.92
C VAL A 45 7.11 7.23 5.05
N PHE A 46 5.83 7.46 5.27
CA PHE A 46 4.77 6.80 4.53
C PHE A 46 4.19 7.71 3.47
N ALA A 47 3.88 7.14 2.33
CA ALA A 47 3.13 7.78 1.25
C ALA A 47 1.92 6.92 0.87
N GLY A 48 0.82 7.55 0.54
CA GLY A 48 -0.36 6.87 0.04
C GLY A 48 -0.93 7.58 -1.18
N ALA A 49 -1.18 6.84 -2.24
CA ALA A 49 -1.98 7.34 -3.34
C ALA A 49 -3.47 7.17 -3.04
N THR A 50 -4.28 8.06 -3.58
CA THR A 50 -5.75 7.97 -3.48
C THR A 50 -6.24 6.56 -3.87
N GLY A 51 -7.09 5.97 -3.08
CA GLY A 51 -7.64 4.63 -3.28
C GLY A 51 -8.53 4.21 -2.12
N CYS A 52 -8.94 2.95 -2.07
CA CYS A 52 -9.84 2.42 -1.03
C CYS A 52 -9.28 2.62 0.39
N MET A 53 -7.97 2.47 0.57
CA MET A 53 -7.32 2.67 1.87
C MET A 53 -7.40 4.14 2.34
N THR A 54 -7.45 5.12 1.45
CA THR A 54 -7.58 6.54 1.79
C THR A 54 -8.85 6.81 2.58
N VAL A 55 -9.95 6.19 2.18
CA VAL A 55 -11.26 6.38 2.82
C VAL A 55 -11.23 5.99 4.30
N THR A 56 -10.44 4.98 4.63
CA THR A 56 -10.34 4.47 6.02
C THR A 56 -9.23 5.12 6.82
N THR A 57 -8.20 5.67 6.17
CA THR A 57 -6.97 6.10 6.85
C THR A 57 -6.75 7.60 6.87
N ALA A 58 -7.32 8.35 5.93
CA ALA A 58 -7.05 9.77 5.75
C ALA A 58 -8.33 10.63 5.65
N SER A 59 -9.44 10.20 6.28
CA SER A 59 -10.69 10.97 6.33
C SER A 59 -10.51 12.23 7.17
N TYR A 60 -10.62 13.40 6.54
CA TYR A 60 -10.58 14.68 7.23
C TYR A 60 -11.72 14.80 8.27
N PRO A 61 -11.48 15.37 9.46
CA PRO A 61 -10.21 15.92 9.99
C PRO A 61 -9.30 14.87 10.65
N ASN A 62 -9.65 13.60 10.60
CA ASN A 62 -8.95 12.54 11.29
C ASN A 62 -7.91 11.89 10.36
N ASN A 63 -6.69 11.77 10.86
CA ASN A 63 -5.63 11.00 10.21
C ASN A 63 -5.16 9.93 11.19
N ILE A 64 -5.21 8.66 10.79
CA ILE A 64 -4.79 7.54 11.65
C ILE A 64 -3.27 7.34 11.68
N TRP A 65 -2.55 7.95 10.74
CA TRP A 65 -1.11 7.78 10.62
C TRP A 65 -0.38 8.50 11.74
N ARG A 66 0.44 7.76 12.47
CA ARG A 66 1.31 8.26 13.54
C ARG A 66 2.72 8.58 13.07
N PHE A 67 3.01 8.29 11.82
CA PHE A 67 4.27 8.58 11.14
C PHE A 67 4.10 9.78 10.21
N PRO A 68 5.20 10.40 9.78
CA PRO A 68 5.15 11.29 8.64
C PRO A 68 4.46 10.61 7.46
N TYR A 69 3.35 11.15 7.03
CA TYR A 69 2.53 10.60 5.96
C TYR A 69 2.25 11.66 4.90
N PHE A 70 2.47 11.31 3.66
CA PHE A 70 2.17 12.13 2.50
C PHE A 70 1.07 11.49 1.66
N HIS A 71 -0.03 12.19 1.48
CA HIS A 71 -1.10 11.77 0.58
C HIS A 71 -0.92 12.36 -0.81
N SER A 72 -1.11 11.56 -1.84
CA SER A 72 -0.97 11.98 -3.24
C SER A 72 -2.16 11.60 -4.11
N ALA A 73 -2.18 12.11 -5.33
CA ALA A 73 -3.17 11.76 -6.33
C ALA A 73 -3.12 10.26 -6.69
N PHE A 74 -4.19 9.79 -7.30
CA PHE A 74 -4.50 8.37 -7.53
C PHE A 74 -3.39 7.57 -8.21
N GLU A 75 -2.71 8.08 -9.22
CA GLU A 75 -1.68 7.39 -10.00
C GLU A 75 -0.25 7.55 -9.45
N ASN A 76 -0.04 8.46 -8.49
CA ASN A 76 1.28 9.08 -8.28
C ASN A 76 2.20 8.35 -7.30
N ILE A 77 1.86 7.17 -6.80
CA ILE A 77 2.68 6.54 -5.75
C ILE A 77 4.14 6.35 -6.17
N GLY A 78 4.40 5.89 -7.39
CA GLY A 78 5.76 5.68 -7.89
C GLY A 78 6.58 6.96 -7.93
N ALA A 79 5.99 8.06 -8.42
CA ALA A 79 6.66 9.36 -8.50
C ALA A 79 6.87 9.99 -7.12
N VAL A 80 5.88 9.89 -6.23
CA VAL A 80 5.95 10.45 -4.86
C VAL A 80 6.99 9.71 -4.02
N VAL A 81 7.00 8.39 -4.05
CA VAL A 81 7.98 7.57 -3.33
C VAL A 81 9.39 7.89 -3.84
N ALA A 82 9.57 8.01 -5.17
CA ALA A 82 10.83 8.42 -5.77
C ALA A 82 11.29 9.79 -5.29
N GLY A 83 10.38 10.76 -5.25
CA GLY A 83 10.67 12.12 -4.78
C GLY A 83 11.02 12.17 -3.29
N LEU A 84 10.28 11.46 -2.45
CA LEU A 84 10.53 11.39 -1.01
C LEU A 84 11.88 10.72 -0.70
N GLU A 85 12.20 9.62 -1.37
CA GLU A 85 13.49 8.93 -1.20
C GLU A 85 14.65 9.81 -1.64
N SER A 86 14.57 10.42 -2.81
CA SER A 86 15.59 11.31 -3.33
C SER A 86 15.78 12.55 -2.44
N GLY A 87 14.68 13.10 -1.94
CA GLY A 87 14.69 14.22 -0.98
C GLY A 87 15.34 13.82 0.35
N ALA A 88 14.99 12.66 0.91
CA ALA A 88 15.60 12.14 2.13
C ALA A 88 17.12 11.95 1.95
N ARG A 89 17.54 11.36 0.84
CA ARG A 89 18.95 11.17 0.49
C ARG A 89 19.71 12.50 0.33
N ALA A 90 19.08 13.50 -0.26
CA ALA A 90 19.67 14.84 -0.39
C ALA A 90 19.84 15.52 0.99
N LEU A 91 18.84 15.40 1.86
CA LEU A 91 18.91 15.92 3.23
C LEU A 91 19.97 15.21 4.07
N GLN A 92 20.18 13.92 3.86
CA GLN A 92 21.26 13.16 4.51
C GLN A 92 22.64 13.65 4.04
N ARG A 93 22.85 13.81 2.73
CA ARG A 93 24.11 14.33 2.17
C ARG A 93 24.46 15.72 2.71
N THR A 94 23.46 16.57 2.90
CA THR A 94 23.64 17.91 3.47
C THR A 94 23.67 17.93 5.00
N ARG A 95 23.66 16.76 5.67
CA ARG A 95 23.64 16.58 7.13
C ARG A 95 22.45 17.24 7.85
N ARG A 96 21.39 17.60 7.11
CA ARG A 96 20.13 18.10 7.68
C ARG A 96 19.27 16.97 8.24
N LEU A 97 19.43 15.76 7.72
CA LEU A 97 18.83 14.55 8.23
C LEU A 97 19.95 13.63 8.73
N ARG A 98 19.99 13.39 10.06
CA ARG A 98 21.10 12.64 10.70
C ARG A 98 20.95 11.14 10.58
N THR A 99 19.72 10.65 10.48
CA THR A 99 19.41 9.20 10.43
C THR A 99 18.86 8.81 9.07
N PRO A 100 19.20 7.63 8.55
CA PRO A 100 18.57 7.10 7.35
C PRO A 100 17.05 6.96 7.51
N HIS A 101 16.30 7.29 6.48
CA HIS A 101 14.85 7.10 6.43
C HIS A 101 14.51 6.17 5.29
N LYS A 102 13.57 5.26 5.54
CA LYS A 102 12.97 4.40 4.52
C LYS A 102 11.62 4.95 4.13
N VAL A 103 11.34 4.95 2.85
CA VAL A 103 10.06 5.40 2.29
C VAL A 103 9.22 4.17 1.94
N ILE A 104 7.99 4.16 2.42
CA ILE A 104 7.02 3.10 2.15
C ILE A 104 5.80 3.73 1.49
N GLY A 105 5.49 3.29 0.29
CA GLY A 105 4.33 3.72 -0.48
C GLY A 105 3.21 2.70 -0.45
N PHE A 106 1.96 3.17 -0.40
CA PHE A 106 0.76 2.34 -0.50
C PHE A 106 -0.12 2.81 -1.65
N ALA A 107 -0.55 1.88 -2.50
CA ALA A 107 -1.49 2.14 -3.56
C ALA A 107 -2.42 0.94 -3.80
N GLY A 108 -3.60 1.19 -4.36
CA GLY A 108 -4.49 0.12 -4.78
C GLY A 108 -4.07 -0.51 -6.11
N ASP A 109 -4.75 -1.59 -6.46
CA ASP A 109 -4.58 -2.32 -7.71
C ASP A 109 -4.76 -1.45 -8.95
N GLY A 110 -5.88 -0.74 -9.08
CA GLY A 110 -6.11 0.15 -10.20
C GLY A 110 -5.09 1.29 -10.30
N GLY A 111 -4.70 1.84 -9.15
CA GLY A 111 -3.66 2.88 -9.06
C GLY A 111 -2.27 2.38 -9.44
N SER A 112 -1.98 1.10 -9.22
CA SER A 112 -0.67 0.50 -9.49
C SER A 112 -0.61 -0.19 -10.84
N PHE A 113 -1.62 -1.01 -11.18
CA PHE A 113 -1.59 -1.88 -12.36
C PHE A 113 -2.06 -1.17 -13.64
N ASP A 114 -2.85 -0.13 -13.48
CA ASP A 114 -3.39 0.64 -14.60
C ASP A 114 -2.69 2.00 -14.71
N ILE A 115 -3.26 3.04 -14.15
CA ILE A 115 -2.84 4.42 -14.40
C ILE A 115 -1.45 4.76 -13.85
N GLY A 116 -1.03 4.14 -12.76
CA GLY A 116 0.27 4.42 -12.11
C GLY A 116 1.42 3.51 -12.54
N LEU A 117 1.18 2.54 -13.44
CA LEU A 117 2.21 1.57 -13.84
C LEU A 117 3.45 2.24 -14.43
N GLN A 118 3.28 3.31 -15.21
CA GLN A 118 4.41 4.06 -15.77
C GLN A 118 5.32 4.63 -14.67
N ALA A 119 4.74 5.23 -13.64
CA ALA A 119 5.49 5.81 -12.53
C ALA A 119 6.20 4.72 -11.70
N LEU A 120 5.57 3.57 -11.51
CA LEU A 120 6.17 2.41 -10.86
C LEU A 120 7.32 1.84 -11.68
N SER A 121 7.14 1.67 -12.99
CA SER A 121 8.20 1.23 -13.90
C SER A 121 9.43 2.14 -13.82
N GLY A 122 9.23 3.46 -13.79
CA GLY A 122 10.33 4.41 -13.62
C GLY A 122 10.98 4.35 -12.23
N LEU A 123 10.24 4.05 -11.18
CA LEU A 123 10.77 3.82 -9.83
C LEU A 123 11.65 2.56 -9.80
N TRP A 124 11.16 1.46 -10.38
CA TRP A 124 11.86 0.19 -10.44
C TRP A 124 13.13 0.25 -11.29
N GLU A 125 13.05 0.89 -12.47
CA GLU A 125 14.20 1.09 -13.36
C GLU A 125 15.34 1.82 -12.66
N ARG A 126 15.02 2.84 -11.86
CA ARG A 126 16.03 3.59 -11.08
C ARG A 126 16.50 2.86 -9.82
N ASN A 127 15.92 1.70 -9.50
CA ASN A 127 16.26 0.89 -8.33
C ASN A 127 16.35 1.71 -7.03
N GLN A 128 15.33 2.54 -6.78
CA GLN A 128 15.30 3.41 -5.61
C GLN A 128 15.05 2.61 -4.32
N ASP A 129 15.77 2.97 -3.26
CA ASP A 129 15.73 2.28 -1.95
C ASP A 129 14.43 2.59 -1.19
N SER A 130 13.35 1.99 -1.65
CA SER A 130 12.01 2.19 -1.13
C SER A 130 11.16 0.92 -1.28
N LEU A 131 10.09 0.84 -0.52
CA LEU A 131 9.11 -0.24 -0.62
C LEU A 131 7.78 0.31 -1.13
N VAL A 132 7.19 -0.32 -2.13
CA VAL A 132 5.81 -0.06 -2.53
C VAL A 132 4.96 -1.28 -2.23
N VAL A 133 3.90 -1.08 -1.48
CA VAL A 133 2.90 -2.09 -1.13
C VAL A 133 1.64 -1.80 -1.95
N THR A 134 1.30 -2.72 -2.84
CA THR A 134 0.05 -2.66 -3.58
C THR A 134 -0.97 -3.57 -2.89
N TYR A 135 -2.05 -2.98 -2.41
CA TYR A 135 -3.19 -3.75 -1.93
C TYR A 135 -4.14 -4.01 -3.10
N ASP A 136 -4.37 -5.30 -3.38
CA ASP A 136 -5.19 -5.75 -4.50
C ASP A 136 -6.52 -6.28 -3.97
N ASN A 137 -7.62 -5.62 -4.32
CA ASN A 137 -8.98 -6.07 -4.07
C ASN A 137 -9.74 -6.35 -5.38
N GLU A 138 -9.01 -6.47 -6.49
CA GLU A 138 -9.43 -6.96 -7.79
C GLU A 138 -10.44 -6.08 -8.53
N ALA A 139 -10.66 -4.82 -8.10
CA ALA A 139 -11.49 -3.86 -8.81
C ALA A 139 -11.32 -2.43 -8.27
N TYR A 140 -11.84 -1.42 -8.97
CA TYR A 140 -12.05 -0.07 -8.41
C TYR A 140 -13.23 -0.11 -7.44
N MET A 141 -13.04 -0.65 -6.23
CA MET A 141 -14.12 -0.96 -5.30
C MET A 141 -14.84 0.28 -4.78
N ASN A 142 -14.07 1.32 -4.38
CA ASN A 142 -14.65 2.52 -3.77
C ASN A 142 -15.56 3.30 -4.72
N THR A 143 -15.26 3.32 -6.00
CA THR A 143 -16.02 4.06 -7.02
C THR A 143 -17.23 3.29 -7.55
N GLY A 144 -17.40 2.04 -7.19
CA GLY A 144 -18.57 1.23 -7.56
C GLY A 144 -18.25 -0.07 -8.27
N LYS A 145 -17.15 -0.71 -7.93
CA LYS A 145 -16.75 -2.04 -8.42
C LYS A 145 -16.53 -2.11 -9.93
N GLN A 146 -15.89 -1.10 -10.50
CA GLN A 146 -15.48 -1.13 -11.90
C GLN A 146 -14.31 -2.11 -12.10
N ARG A 147 -14.21 -2.66 -13.30
CA ARG A 147 -13.12 -3.52 -13.72
C ARG A 147 -11.79 -2.75 -13.72
N CYS A 148 -10.75 -3.36 -13.16
CA CYS A 148 -9.34 -2.95 -13.33
C CYS A 148 -8.52 -4.05 -14.00
N SER A 149 -7.23 -3.85 -14.19
CA SER A 149 -6.37 -4.86 -14.82
C SER A 149 -6.17 -6.10 -13.94
N SER A 150 -6.18 -5.98 -12.61
CA SER A 150 -6.06 -7.13 -11.70
C SER A 150 -7.33 -7.99 -11.62
N THR A 151 -8.47 -7.44 -12.02
CA THR A 151 -9.74 -8.17 -11.99
C THR A 151 -9.63 -9.51 -12.73
N PRO A 152 -10.00 -10.63 -12.10
CA PRO A 152 -9.89 -11.95 -12.71
C PRO A 152 -10.77 -12.12 -13.95
N TRP A 153 -10.42 -13.09 -14.78
CA TRP A 153 -11.25 -13.52 -15.90
C TRP A 153 -12.64 -13.94 -15.42
N GLY A 154 -13.67 -13.52 -16.12
CA GLY A 154 -15.07 -13.88 -15.84
C GLY A 154 -15.70 -13.14 -14.66
N ALA A 155 -14.94 -12.33 -13.91
CA ALA A 155 -15.47 -11.59 -12.79
C ALA A 155 -16.55 -10.58 -13.20
N ASN A 156 -17.62 -10.54 -12.41
CA ASN A 156 -18.73 -9.61 -12.60
C ASN A 156 -18.41 -8.25 -11.96
N THR A 157 -18.33 -7.22 -12.78
CA THR A 157 -18.12 -5.84 -12.36
C THR A 157 -19.12 -4.91 -13.02
N THR A 158 -19.24 -3.66 -12.53
CA THR A 158 -20.17 -2.68 -13.10
C THR A 158 -19.84 -2.29 -14.54
N THR A 159 -18.57 -2.40 -14.94
CA THR A 159 -18.10 -2.09 -16.31
C THR A 159 -17.84 -3.34 -17.17
N ALA A 160 -17.97 -4.52 -16.59
CA ALA A 160 -17.94 -5.81 -17.27
C ALA A 160 -18.97 -6.75 -16.62
N PRO A 161 -20.27 -6.49 -16.81
CA PRO A 161 -21.32 -7.26 -16.14
C PRO A 161 -21.45 -8.65 -16.77
N VAL A 162 -21.89 -9.62 -15.97
CA VAL A 162 -22.32 -10.93 -16.45
C VAL A 162 -23.74 -10.81 -16.97
N GLY A 163 -23.99 -11.30 -18.17
CA GLY A 163 -25.30 -11.32 -18.81
C GLY A 163 -25.44 -12.51 -19.75
N SER A 164 -26.52 -12.53 -20.52
CA SER A 164 -26.79 -13.64 -21.47
C SER A 164 -25.72 -13.74 -22.59
N MET A 165 -25.16 -12.62 -23.00
CA MET A 165 -24.20 -12.55 -24.12
C MET A 165 -22.75 -12.37 -23.64
N VAL A 166 -22.52 -11.75 -22.49
CA VAL A 166 -21.17 -11.44 -21.96
C VAL A 166 -21.02 -12.06 -20.58
N LYS A 167 -19.91 -12.75 -20.35
CA LYS A 167 -19.61 -13.48 -19.11
C LYS A 167 -18.59 -12.73 -18.24
N GLY A 168 -18.86 -11.47 -17.90
CA GLY A 168 -17.96 -10.66 -17.09
C GLY A 168 -16.72 -10.20 -17.86
N LYS A 169 -15.60 -9.99 -17.15
CA LYS A 169 -14.32 -9.56 -17.75
C LYS A 169 -13.77 -10.64 -18.71
N GLN A 170 -13.45 -10.26 -19.92
CA GLN A 170 -13.00 -11.17 -20.99
C GLN A 170 -11.48 -11.13 -21.25
N THR A 171 -10.72 -10.52 -20.34
CA THR A 171 -9.25 -10.48 -20.42
C THR A 171 -8.64 -11.02 -19.12
N ASN A 172 -7.47 -11.62 -19.22
CA ASN A 172 -6.74 -12.10 -18.05
C ASN A 172 -6.35 -10.93 -17.12
N ALA A 173 -6.14 -11.25 -15.84
CA ALA A 173 -5.51 -10.33 -14.92
C ALA A 173 -4.08 -10.00 -15.38
N LYS A 174 -3.66 -8.76 -15.18
CA LYS A 174 -2.30 -8.33 -15.45
C LYS A 174 -1.35 -8.94 -14.42
N ASP A 175 -0.30 -9.58 -14.87
CA ASP A 175 0.75 -10.10 -14.00
C ASP A 175 1.77 -9.00 -13.67
N ILE A 176 1.50 -8.27 -12.60
CA ILE A 176 2.37 -7.20 -12.12
C ILE A 176 3.69 -7.74 -11.58
N ILE A 177 3.69 -8.98 -11.08
CA ILE A 177 4.90 -9.60 -10.52
C ILE A 177 5.91 -9.85 -11.63
N SER A 178 5.50 -10.46 -12.73
CA SER A 178 6.38 -10.64 -13.90
C SER A 178 6.87 -9.32 -14.47
N ILE A 179 6.03 -8.27 -14.49
CA ILE A 179 6.43 -6.93 -14.93
C ILE A 179 7.49 -6.34 -13.98
N ALA A 180 7.30 -6.46 -12.68
CA ALA A 180 8.27 -5.98 -11.68
C ALA A 180 9.59 -6.74 -11.77
N LEU A 181 9.56 -8.07 -11.91
CA LEU A 181 10.74 -8.91 -12.05
C LEU A 181 11.54 -8.55 -13.31
N ALA A 182 10.88 -8.19 -14.40
CA ALA A 182 11.53 -7.74 -15.64
C ALA A 182 12.38 -6.46 -15.46
N HIS A 183 12.16 -5.69 -14.37
CA HIS A 183 12.99 -4.53 -14.01
C HIS A 183 14.23 -4.91 -13.17
N ASN A 184 14.45 -6.20 -12.87
CA ASN A 184 15.56 -6.69 -12.06
C ASN A 184 15.65 -6.04 -10.67
N ILE A 185 14.51 -5.69 -10.07
CA ILE A 185 14.48 -5.16 -8.70
C ILE A 185 14.85 -6.25 -7.69
N PRO A 186 15.50 -5.91 -6.57
CA PRO A 186 16.09 -6.88 -5.65
C PRO A 186 15.07 -7.69 -4.84
N TYR A 187 13.82 -7.22 -4.75
CA TYR A 187 12.80 -7.86 -3.93
C TYR A 187 11.41 -7.69 -4.51
N VAL A 188 10.71 -8.80 -4.69
CA VAL A 188 9.28 -8.86 -5.03
C VAL A 188 8.64 -9.95 -4.18
N ALA A 189 7.49 -9.69 -3.61
CA ALA A 189 6.74 -10.68 -2.85
C ALA A 189 5.23 -10.49 -3.02
N THR A 190 4.50 -11.58 -2.84
CA THR A 190 3.04 -11.58 -2.67
C THR A 190 2.70 -12.15 -1.30
N ALA A 191 1.59 -11.68 -0.72
CA ALA A 191 1.06 -12.20 0.53
C ALA A 191 -0.46 -12.07 0.52
N SER A 192 -1.13 -13.00 1.20
CA SER A 192 -2.55 -12.88 1.51
C SER A 192 -2.74 -12.50 2.98
N PRO A 193 -3.72 -11.64 3.31
CA PRO A 193 -4.09 -11.39 4.70
C PRO A 193 -4.57 -12.65 5.44
N ASP A 194 -5.06 -13.64 4.71
CA ASP A 194 -5.54 -14.91 5.25
C ASP A 194 -4.41 -15.88 5.62
N ASP A 195 -3.21 -15.67 5.07
CA ASP A 195 -2.01 -16.48 5.34
C ASP A 195 -1.18 -15.95 6.53
N ALA A 196 -1.79 -15.16 7.39
CA ALA A 196 -1.14 -14.58 8.56
C ALA A 196 -1.02 -15.58 9.73
N GLU A 197 -0.34 -16.73 9.51
CA GLU A 197 0.10 -17.65 10.57
C GLU A 197 1.41 -17.23 11.23
#